data_495f621e7a58b76fa8f351c82d5c6053
#
_entry.id   495f621e7a58b76fa8f351c82d5c6053
#
_cell.length_a   1.000
_cell.length_b   1.000
_cell.length_c   1.000
_cell.angle_alpha   90.00
_cell.angle_beta   90.00
_cell.angle_gamma   90.00
#
_symmetry.space_group_name_H-M   'P 1'
#
loop_
_entity.id
_entity.type
_entity.pdbx_description
1 polymer ?
#
loop_
_entity_poly.entity_id
_entity_poly.type
_entity_poly.pdbx_seq_one_letter_code
_entity_poly.pdbx_strand_id
1 'polypeptide(L)'
;MFSPDGTLLAISAQRRPGFESDRWYIDVYDRATSSKRTLFESTDISVDEFTFSPNGRSIFFTAGEKGTLNLYVVPVAGGTPKPISKGGSINQIQAGPDFILFSKSTLTAPPELFRVSLDGSSTKQLTNENLRWLNQTATSQTESLTVTGASGTPIQYWLLQPPNFDASKKYPAVFLIHGGPQGDWSDSWSYRWNPALWAARGWIVAAPNPRGSTGFGQRFVDEISQDWCGKVMIDLNAVFDAVARFGFVDPQRMGIAGASYGGYAVDWLIGHTDRFKAAVSHDGVFNLETMSFESEELWFTDWESGGPPWSPPARRHFARCSPHLSADKIKTPTLVITNEQDFRVPVDQGLQLFTALRRNGVPSETLVFPDEGHWVLGALDSKRWHETVFGWMKKYIGQ
;
A
#
# COMPACT_ATOMS: atom_id res chain seq x y z
N MET A 1 -24.81 8.39 5.84
CA MET A 1 -25.21 8.20 7.26
C MET A 1 -26.07 9.37 7.69
N PHE A 2 -27.19 9.12 8.39
CA PHE A 2 -28.02 10.19 8.97
C PHE A 2 -27.44 10.67 10.31
N SER A 3 -27.66 11.97 10.60
CA SER A 3 -27.44 12.49 11.96
C SER A 3 -28.40 11.82 12.96
N PRO A 4 -28.09 11.79 14.27
CA PRO A 4 -28.93 11.12 15.28
C PRO A 4 -30.39 11.62 15.32
N ASP A 5 -30.62 12.88 15.01
CA ASP A 5 -31.97 13.49 14.92
C ASP A 5 -32.61 13.33 13.53
N GLY A 6 -31.91 12.75 12.56
CA GLY A 6 -32.41 12.53 11.22
C GLY A 6 -32.53 13.77 10.34
N THR A 7 -32.05 14.96 10.79
CA THR A 7 -32.19 16.23 10.04
C THR A 7 -31.14 16.38 8.95
N LEU A 8 -29.95 15.78 9.13
CA LEU A 8 -28.83 15.83 8.19
C LEU A 8 -28.52 14.46 7.60
N LEU A 9 -27.99 14.45 6.38
CA LEU A 9 -27.39 13.28 5.72
C LEU A 9 -25.95 13.61 5.35
N ALA A 10 -24.99 12.91 5.95
CA ALA A 10 -23.59 12.96 5.52
C ALA A 10 -23.30 11.83 4.53
N ILE A 11 -22.58 12.15 3.47
CA ILE A 11 -22.19 11.23 2.39
C ILE A 11 -20.72 11.41 2.05
N SER A 12 -20.03 10.30 1.74
CA SER A 12 -18.72 10.35 1.09
C SER A 12 -18.92 10.65 -0.39
N ALA A 13 -18.09 11.52 -0.94
CA ALA A 13 -18.18 11.91 -2.35
C ALA A 13 -16.80 12.23 -2.92
N GLN A 14 -16.60 11.86 -4.17
CA GLN A 14 -15.46 12.25 -4.99
C GLN A 14 -15.89 13.30 -6.02
N ARG A 15 -14.93 13.95 -6.69
CA ARG A 15 -15.21 15.04 -7.65
C ARG A 15 -14.82 14.69 -9.08
N ARG A 16 -13.91 13.74 -9.29
CA ARG A 16 -13.38 13.37 -10.61
C ARG A 16 -13.94 12.01 -11.06
N PRO A 17 -14.96 11.96 -11.93
CA PRO A 17 -15.49 10.72 -12.46
C PRO A 17 -14.41 9.88 -13.15
N GLY A 18 -14.39 8.58 -12.92
CA GLY A 18 -13.43 7.65 -13.53
C GLY A 18 -12.07 7.58 -12.83
N PHE A 19 -11.83 8.40 -11.81
CA PHE A 19 -10.62 8.31 -10.99
C PHE A 19 -10.97 7.80 -9.57
N GLU A 20 -10.75 6.55 -9.31
CA GLU A 20 -11.13 5.92 -8.03
C GLU A 20 -10.29 6.39 -6.84
N SER A 21 -9.07 6.91 -7.11
CA SER A 21 -8.18 7.45 -6.07
C SER A 21 -8.30 8.97 -5.92
N ASP A 22 -9.39 9.57 -6.45
CA ASP A 22 -9.73 10.95 -6.14
C ASP A 22 -10.02 11.12 -4.65
N ARG A 23 -9.76 12.30 -4.13
CA ARG A 23 -9.98 12.62 -2.72
C ARG A 23 -11.44 12.40 -2.32
N TRP A 24 -11.64 11.72 -1.20
CA TRP A 24 -12.93 11.56 -0.57
C TRP A 24 -13.25 12.74 0.32
N TYR A 25 -14.40 13.36 0.08
CA TYR A 25 -14.97 14.47 0.84
C TYR A 25 -16.13 13.99 1.69
N ILE A 26 -16.48 14.75 2.74
CA ILE A 26 -17.76 14.63 3.42
C ILE A 26 -18.67 15.76 2.95
N ASP A 27 -19.74 15.42 2.24
CA ASP A 27 -20.82 16.32 1.90
C ASP A 27 -21.95 16.14 2.92
N VAL A 28 -22.47 17.23 3.45
CA VAL A 28 -23.60 17.25 4.38
C VAL A 28 -24.80 17.87 3.69
N TYR A 29 -25.88 17.10 3.58
CA TYR A 29 -27.16 17.52 3.04
C TYR A 29 -28.13 17.80 4.18
N ASP A 30 -28.72 19.00 4.19
CA ASP A 30 -29.77 19.40 5.11
C ASP A 30 -31.14 19.05 4.48
N ARG A 31 -31.90 18.20 5.14
CA ARG A 31 -33.15 17.65 4.63
C ARG A 31 -34.32 18.68 4.63
N ALA A 32 -34.27 19.64 5.57
CA ALA A 32 -35.31 20.66 5.69
C ALA A 32 -35.15 21.74 4.60
N THR A 33 -33.93 22.14 4.30
CA THR A 33 -33.63 23.21 3.34
C THR A 33 -33.23 22.70 1.96
N SER A 34 -33.02 21.38 1.80
CA SER A 34 -32.49 20.76 0.56
C SER A 34 -31.12 21.33 0.15
N SER A 35 -30.38 21.93 1.08
CA SER A 35 -29.05 22.48 0.81
C SER A 35 -27.95 21.45 1.05
N LYS A 36 -26.88 21.54 0.25
CA LYS A 36 -25.70 20.70 0.37
C LYS A 36 -24.45 21.58 0.60
N ARG A 37 -23.57 21.15 1.48
CA ARG A 37 -22.25 21.75 1.65
C ARG A 37 -21.19 20.70 1.89
N THR A 38 -19.97 20.98 1.45
CA THR A 38 -18.78 20.15 1.71
C THR A 38 -18.11 20.62 2.99
N LEU A 39 -17.72 19.68 3.87
CA LEU A 39 -16.92 20.00 5.05
C LEU A 39 -15.44 20.12 4.66
N PHE A 40 -14.71 21.05 5.27
CA PHE A 40 -13.25 21.26 5.17
C PHE A 40 -12.66 21.08 3.75
N GLU A 41 -13.34 21.55 2.72
CA GLU A 41 -12.89 21.44 1.32
C GLU A 41 -11.49 22.03 1.06
N SER A 42 -11.12 23.06 1.82
CA SER A 42 -9.83 23.75 1.71
C SER A 42 -8.63 22.96 2.24
N THR A 43 -8.85 21.83 2.92
CA THR A 43 -7.78 20.96 3.43
C THR A 43 -7.48 19.84 2.46
N ASP A 44 -6.22 19.40 2.39
CA ASP A 44 -5.81 18.27 1.55
C ASP A 44 -5.89 16.94 2.34
N ILE A 45 -7.08 16.63 2.86
CA ILE A 45 -7.37 15.43 3.64
C ILE A 45 -8.41 14.59 2.89
N SER A 46 -8.06 13.33 2.60
CA SER A 46 -8.99 12.33 2.07
C SER A 46 -9.59 11.55 3.24
N VAL A 47 -10.92 11.48 3.29
CA VAL A 47 -11.65 10.75 4.33
C VAL A 47 -11.72 9.27 3.98
N ASP A 48 -11.46 8.40 4.94
CA ASP A 48 -11.64 6.95 4.78
C ASP A 48 -13.03 6.53 5.31
N GLU A 49 -13.26 6.54 6.61
CA GLU A 49 -14.56 6.29 7.22
C GLU A 49 -14.98 7.42 8.15
N PHE A 50 -16.28 7.56 8.43
CA PHE A 50 -16.78 8.60 9.33
C PHE A 50 -18.02 8.17 10.12
N THR A 51 -18.26 8.86 11.24
CA THR A 51 -19.47 8.73 12.08
C THR A 51 -19.88 10.06 12.70
N PHE A 52 -21.17 10.29 12.93
CA PHE A 52 -21.63 11.43 13.72
C PHE A 52 -21.33 11.24 15.22
N SER A 53 -21.05 12.33 15.90
CA SER A 53 -21.16 12.35 17.38
C SER A 53 -22.60 12.07 17.83
N PRO A 54 -22.80 11.55 19.05
CA PRO A 54 -24.14 11.23 19.57
C PRO A 54 -25.10 12.43 19.60
N ASN A 55 -24.58 13.62 19.78
CA ASN A 55 -25.35 14.87 19.79
C ASN A 55 -25.52 15.51 18.40
N GLY A 56 -25.04 14.88 17.34
CA GLY A 56 -25.12 15.36 15.95
C GLY A 56 -24.31 16.63 15.62
N ARG A 57 -23.49 17.15 16.55
CA ARG A 57 -22.78 18.42 16.38
C ARG A 57 -21.42 18.31 15.72
N SER A 58 -20.83 17.11 15.70
CA SER A 58 -19.53 16.83 15.12
C SER A 58 -19.56 15.56 14.29
N ILE A 59 -18.63 15.45 13.36
CA ILE A 59 -18.30 14.23 12.64
C ILE A 59 -16.88 13.81 13.04
N PHE A 60 -16.73 12.55 13.42
CA PHE A 60 -15.46 11.86 13.60
C PHE A 60 -15.15 11.09 12.33
N PHE A 61 -13.91 11.12 11.89
CA PHE A 61 -13.52 10.41 10.67
C PHE A 61 -12.05 9.97 10.74
N THR A 62 -11.70 8.94 9.97
CA THR A 62 -10.32 8.53 9.77
C THR A 62 -9.77 9.10 8.48
N ALA A 63 -8.46 9.39 8.48
CA ALA A 63 -7.74 9.85 7.31
C ALA A 63 -6.26 9.45 7.38
N GLY A 64 -5.72 9.07 6.21
CA GLY A 64 -4.30 8.75 6.05
C GLY A 64 -3.40 9.98 6.19
N GLU A 65 -2.32 9.85 6.97
CA GLU A 65 -1.28 10.88 7.10
C GLU A 65 0.10 10.23 7.27
N LYS A 66 0.93 10.33 6.23
CA LYS A 66 2.35 9.93 6.25
C LYS A 66 2.59 8.50 6.76
N GLY A 67 1.82 7.55 6.21
CA GLY A 67 1.92 6.13 6.56
C GLY A 67 1.25 5.77 7.88
N THR A 68 0.31 6.56 8.37
CA THR A 68 -0.57 6.26 9.51
C THR A 68 -2.00 6.57 9.15
N LEU A 69 -2.98 5.95 9.81
CA LEU A 69 -4.40 6.25 9.65
C LEU A 69 -4.94 6.80 10.99
N ASN A 70 -5.15 8.10 11.05
CA ASN A 70 -5.48 8.80 12.28
C ASN A 70 -6.98 9.16 12.37
N LEU A 71 -7.46 9.29 13.61
CA LEU A 71 -8.81 9.75 13.92
C LEU A 71 -8.83 11.28 14.06
N TYR A 72 -9.81 11.91 13.40
CA TYR A 72 -10.05 13.35 13.38
C TYR A 72 -11.46 13.67 13.84
N VAL A 73 -11.68 14.90 14.25
CA VAL A 73 -13.00 15.47 14.53
C VAL A 73 -13.17 16.82 13.84
N VAL A 74 -14.36 17.05 13.30
CA VAL A 74 -14.76 18.34 12.70
C VAL A 74 -16.19 18.71 13.12
N PRO A 75 -16.48 19.99 13.43
CA PRO A 75 -17.87 20.43 13.65
C PRO A 75 -18.73 20.20 12.39
N VAL A 76 -19.97 19.76 12.55
CA VAL A 76 -20.91 19.65 11.43
C VAL A 76 -21.13 20.99 10.75
N ALA A 77 -21.03 22.10 11.48
CA ALA A 77 -21.10 23.45 10.91
C ALA A 77 -19.92 23.78 9.95
N GLY A 78 -18.88 22.96 9.91
CA GLY A 78 -17.65 23.19 9.15
C GLY A 78 -16.50 23.68 10.04
N GLY A 79 -15.34 23.81 9.44
CA GLY A 79 -14.11 24.26 10.10
C GLY A 79 -12.91 23.38 9.80
N THR A 80 -11.78 23.65 10.44
CA THR A 80 -10.56 22.85 10.27
C THR A 80 -10.65 21.56 11.10
N PRO A 81 -10.46 20.38 10.49
CA PRO A 81 -10.37 19.11 11.22
C PRO A 81 -9.26 19.14 12.27
N LYS A 82 -9.52 18.54 13.42
CA LYS A 82 -8.53 18.39 14.49
C LYS A 82 -8.19 16.90 14.66
N PRO A 83 -6.91 16.50 14.63
CA PRO A 83 -6.51 15.15 14.98
C PRO A 83 -6.75 14.89 16.47
N ILE A 84 -7.32 13.74 16.81
CA ILE A 84 -7.54 13.27 18.18
C ILE A 84 -6.81 11.97 18.49
N SER A 85 -6.07 11.44 17.53
CA SER A 85 -5.16 10.33 17.72
C SER A 85 -3.86 10.54 16.95
N LYS A 86 -2.85 9.72 17.24
CA LYS A 86 -1.57 9.74 16.52
C LYS A 86 -0.95 8.35 16.47
N GLY A 87 -0.48 7.97 15.27
CA GLY A 87 0.27 6.73 15.01
C GLY A 87 -0.59 5.47 15.04
N GLY A 88 -0.10 4.42 14.39
CA GLY A 88 -0.84 3.23 14.08
C GLY A 88 -1.89 3.47 12.99
N SER A 89 -2.74 2.48 12.78
CA SER A 89 -3.90 2.58 11.89
C SER A 89 -5.19 2.34 12.66
N ILE A 90 -6.07 3.33 12.63
CA ILE A 90 -7.38 3.34 13.28
C ILE A 90 -8.46 3.03 12.25
N ASN A 91 -9.27 2.02 12.55
CA ASN A 91 -10.36 1.56 11.70
C ASN A 91 -11.60 1.24 12.53
N GLN A 92 -12.73 1.03 11.84
CA GLN A 92 -13.98 0.58 12.45
C GLN A 92 -14.45 1.53 13.55
N ILE A 93 -14.50 2.83 13.24
CA ILE A 93 -14.93 3.84 14.22
C ILE A 93 -16.44 3.78 14.47
N GLN A 94 -16.82 3.84 15.73
CA GLN A 94 -18.22 3.84 16.15
C GLN A 94 -18.46 4.79 17.31
N ALA A 95 -19.47 5.64 17.19
CA ALA A 95 -19.86 6.55 18.27
C ALA A 95 -20.59 5.82 19.40
N GLY A 96 -20.10 5.94 20.61
CA GLY A 96 -20.79 5.61 21.87
C GLY A 96 -21.40 6.87 22.49
N PRO A 97 -22.05 6.77 23.66
CA PRO A 97 -22.74 7.91 24.28
C PRO A 97 -21.83 9.13 24.57
N ASP A 98 -20.58 8.87 24.99
CA ASP A 98 -19.60 9.89 25.40
C ASP A 98 -18.17 9.57 24.94
N PHE A 99 -18.03 8.62 23.99
CA PHE A 99 -16.74 8.19 23.46
C PHE A 99 -16.84 7.78 21.98
N ILE A 100 -15.68 7.61 21.33
CA ILE A 100 -15.56 6.88 20.08
C ILE A 100 -14.85 5.56 20.35
N LEU A 101 -15.47 4.45 19.94
CA LEU A 101 -14.87 3.13 19.88
C LEU A 101 -14.14 2.96 18.54
N PHE A 102 -13.01 2.30 18.54
CA PHE A 102 -12.25 2.00 17.31
C PHE A 102 -11.32 0.80 17.49
N SER A 103 -10.93 0.17 16.40
CA SER A 103 -9.81 -0.76 16.37
C SER A 103 -8.52 -0.02 16.03
N LYS A 104 -7.40 -0.41 16.62
CA LYS A 104 -6.07 0.12 16.30
C LYS A 104 -5.06 -1.00 16.19
N SER A 105 -4.28 -0.98 15.12
CA SER A 105 -3.14 -1.87 14.88
C SER A 105 -1.87 -1.07 14.57
N THR A 106 -0.73 -1.78 14.52
CA THR A 106 0.56 -1.27 14.04
C THR A 106 1.22 -2.30 13.13
N LEU A 107 2.33 -1.98 12.49
CA LEU A 107 3.12 -2.96 11.70
C LEU A 107 3.51 -4.21 12.48
N THR A 108 3.62 -4.10 13.81
CA THR A 108 4.11 -5.18 14.69
C THR A 108 3.07 -5.73 15.65
N ALA A 109 1.87 -5.16 15.69
CA ALA A 109 0.80 -5.59 16.60
C ALA A 109 -0.56 -5.68 15.89
N PRO A 110 -1.23 -6.83 15.99
CA PRO A 110 -2.60 -7.00 15.50
C PRO A 110 -3.58 -6.03 16.16
N PRO A 111 -4.78 -5.83 15.57
CA PRO A 111 -5.74 -4.87 16.10
C PRO A 111 -6.26 -5.25 17.49
N GLU A 112 -6.39 -4.21 18.33
CA GLU A 112 -7.08 -4.23 19.62
C GLU A 112 -8.14 -3.14 19.64
N LEU A 113 -9.13 -3.27 20.52
CA LEU A 113 -10.19 -2.28 20.69
C LEU A 113 -9.76 -1.19 21.67
N PHE A 114 -10.08 0.04 21.29
CA PHE A 114 -9.81 1.24 22.07
C PHE A 114 -11.07 2.10 22.16
N ARG A 115 -11.14 2.96 23.15
CA ARG A 115 -12.06 4.09 23.17
C ARG A 115 -11.30 5.38 23.42
N VAL A 116 -11.81 6.47 22.88
CA VAL A 116 -11.35 7.83 23.13
C VAL A 116 -12.53 8.72 23.50
N SER A 117 -12.34 9.63 24.47
CA SER A 117 -13.33 10.67 24.79
C SER A 117 -13.60 11.57 23.59
N LEU A 118 -14.79 12.17 23.49
CA LEU A 118 -15.20 12.99 22.35
C LEU A 118 -14.29 14.23 22.12
N ASP A 119 -13.60 14.68 23.14
CA ASP A 119 -12.61 15.77 23.07
C ASP A 119 -11.17 15.31 22.76
N GLY A 120 -10.95 13.98 22.67
CA GLY A 120 -9.63 13.42 22.43
C GLY A 120 -8.70 13.37 23.65
N SER A 121 -9.14 13.82 24.83
CA SER A 121 -8.27 13.98 26.01
C SER A 121 -7.88 12.67 26.69
N SER A 122 -8.66 11.60 26.50
CA SER A 122 -8.46 10.32 27.18
C SER A 122 -8.67 9.15 26.25
N THR A 123 -7.62 8.40 25.99
CA THR A 123 -7.67 7.14 25.23
C THR A 123 -7.43 5.96 26.15
N LYS A 124 -8.26 4.91 26.04
CA LYS A 124 -8.14 3.68 26.80
C LYS A 124 -8.23 2.47 25.91
N GLN A 125 -7.26 1.56 26.03
CA GLN A 125 -7.35 0.22 25.44
C GLN A 125 -8.35 -0.63 26.22
N LEU A 126 -9.21 -1.37 25.51
CA LEU A 126 -10.29 -2.18 26.07
C LEU A 126 -10.00 -3.67 26.01
N THR A 127 -9.28 -4.13 24.99
CA THR A 127 -8.93 -5.54 24.80
C THR A 127 -7.42 -5.73 24.81
N ASN A 128 -6.98 -6.96 25.11
CA ASN A 128 -5.60 -7.40 25.11
C ASN A 128 -5.51 -8.84 24.58
N GLU A 129 -6.29 -9.15 23.55
CA GLU A 129 -6.41 -10.50 23.00
C GLU A 129 -5.08 -11.01 22.44
N ASN A 130 -4.28 -10.11 21.88
CA ASN A 130 -3.00 -10.45 21.27
C ASN A 130 -1.81 -10.43 22.26
N LEU A 131 -2.01 -9.98 23.51
CA LEU A 131 -0.91 -9.77 24.47
C LEU A 131 -0.11 -11.04 24.76
N ARG A 132 -0.79 -12.19 24.89
CA ARG A 132 -0.13 -13.47 25.16
C ARG A 132 0.80 -13.86 24.02
N TRP A 133 0.34 -13.69 22.77
CA TRP A 133 1.12 -13.99 21.59
C TRP A 133 2.29 -12.99 21.42
N LEU A 134 2.04 -11.71 21.60
CA LEU A 134 3.07 -10.66 21.52
C LEU A 134 4.20 -10.87 22.53
N ASN A 135 3.88 -11.29 23.76
CA ASN A 135 4.87 -11.59 24.78
C ASN A 135 5.72 -12.84 24.51
N GLN A 136 5.28 -13.70 23.60
CA GLN A 136 5.99 -14.92 23.20
C GLN A 136 6.75 -14.76 21.87
N THR A 137 6.60 -13.61 21.21
CA THR A 137 7.16 -13.35 19.88
C THR A 137 8.17 -12.21 19.97
N ALA A 138 9.34 -12.41 19.40
CA ALA A 138 10.29 -11.32 19.23
C ALA A 138 9.79 -10.39 18.12
N THR A 139 9.59 -9.11 18.43
CA THR A 139 9.09 -8.11 17.50
C THR A 139 10.21 -7.33 16.83
N SER A 140 9.97 -6.88 15.60
CA SER A 140 10.85 -6.00 14.84
C SER A 140 10.80 -4.57 15.40
N GLN A 141 11.91 -3.85 15.34
CA GLN A 141 11.93 -2.39 15.51
C GLN A 141 11.52 -1.75 14.20
N THR A 142 10.69 -0.71 14.27
CA THR A 142 10.16 0.01 13.11
C THR A 142 10.52 1.49 13.19
N GLU A 143 10.98 2.04 12.07
CA GLU A 143 11.28 3.46 11.94
C GLU A 143 10.61 4.04 10.69
N SER A 144 10.02 5.24 10.80
CA SER A 144 9.54 6.01 9.65
C SER A 144 10.64 6.99 9.24
N LEU A 145 11.22 6.75 8.07
CA LEU A 145 12.32 7.54 7.54
C LEU A 145 11.92 8.26 6.26
N THR A 146 12.72 9.25 5.85
CA THR A 146 12.45 10.04 4.64
C THR A 146 13.73 10.22 3.84
N VAL A 147 13.60 10.15 2.52
CA VAL A 147 14.68 10.45 1.56
C VAL A 147 14.17 11.42 0.50
N THR A 148 15.08 12.16 -0.12
CA THR A 148 14.73 13.05 -1.24
C THR A 148 14.60 12.23 -2.53
N GLY A 149 13.40 12.22 -3.11
CA GLY A 149 13.08 11.59 -4.38
C GLY A 149 13.13 12.56 -5.57
N ALA A 150 12.42 12.19 -6.63
CA ALA A 150 12.36 12.97 -7.86
C ALA A 150 11.85 14.40 -7.60
N SER A 151 12.45 15.36 -8.29
CA SER A 151 12.12 16.79 -8.18
C SER A 151 12.20 17.37 -6.76
N GLY A 152 13.03 16.77 -5.87
CA GLY A 152 13.21 17.23 -4.50
C GLY A 152 12.08 16.84 -3.54
N THR A 153 11.16 15.99 -3.97
CA THR A 153 10.01 15.56 -3.14
C THR A 153 10.46 14.60 -2.03
N PRO A 154 10.07 14.81 -0.76
CA PRO A 154 10.36 13.87 0.30
C PRO A 154 9.55 12.58 0.15
N ILE A 155 10.23 11.44 0.17
CA ILE A 155 9.65 10.10 0.07
C ILE A 155 9.80 9.40 1.41
N GLN A 156 8.68 9.07 2.03
CA GLN A 156 8.66 8.33 3.28
C GLN A 156 8.83 6.83 2.99
N TYR A 157 9.47 6.11 3.90
CA TYR A 157 9.52 4.65 3.92
C TYR A 157 9.59 4.12 5.35
N TRP A 158 9.00 2.97 5.56
CA TRP A 158 9.18 2.20 6.78
C TRP A 158 10.45 1.38 6.67
N LEU A 159 11.29 1.45 7.71
CA LEU A 159 12.44 0.57 7.89
C LEU A 159 12.19 -0.35 9.08
N LEU A 160 12.26 -1.66 8.84
CA LEU A 160 12.09 -2.65 9.88
C LEU A 160 13.42 -3.41 10.06
N GLN A 161 13.88 -3.47 11.31
CA GLN A 161 15.03 -4.26 11.70
C GLN A 161 14.59 -5.64 12.19
N PRO A 162 15.35 -6.70 11.94
CA PRO A 162 15.00 -8.03 12.44
C PRO A 162 14.96 -8.07 13.97
N PRO A 163 14.19 -8.99 14.57
CA PRO A 163 14.29 -9.26 16.00
C PRO A 163 15.75 -9.54 16.42
N ASN A 164 16.15 -9.04 17.58
CA ASN A 164 17.53 -9.15 18.09
C ASN A 164 18.58 -8.53 17.15
N PHE A 165 18.23 -7.43 16.50
CA PHE A 165 19.12 -6.67 15.63
C PHE A 165 20.43 -6.28 16.33
N ASP A 166 21.54 -6.46 15.63
CA ASP A 166 22.89 -6.11 16.10
C ASP A 166 23.57 -5.25 15.00
N ALA A 167 23.74 -3.97 15.28
CA ALA A 167 24.30 -3.01 14.31
C ALA A 167 25.75 -3.31 13.86
N SER A 168 26.44 -4.21 14.55
CA SER A 168 27.78 -4.66 14.16
C SER A 168 27.80 -5.71 13.05
N LYS A 169 26.64 -6.29 12.74
CA LYS A 169 26.48 -7.34 11.71
C LYS A 169 25.99 -6.76 10.39
N LYS A 170 26.14 -7.56 9.33
CA LYS A 170 25.63 -7.27 8.00
C LYS A 170 24.40 -8.14 7.70
N TYR A 171 23.32 -7.50 7.29
CA TYR A 171 22.05 -8.15 6.98
C TYR A 171 21.69 -8.00 5.50
N PRO A 172 21.06 -9.02 4.88
CA PRO A 172 20.37 -8.82 3.62
C PRO A 172 19.27 -7.78 3.76
N ALA A 173 18.94 -7.09 2.67
CA ALA A 173 17.81 -6.16 2.64
C ALA A 173 16.73 -6.62 1.66
N VAL A 174 15.46 -6.46 2.03
CA VAL A 174 14.31 -6.74 1.17
C VAL A 174 13.47 -5.47 1.04
N PHE A 175 13.15 -5.12 -0.20
CA PHE A 175 12.28 -4.00 -0.53
C PHE A 175 10.90 -4.52 -0.90
N LEU A 176 9.87 -4.05 -0.19
CA LEU A 176 8.48 -4.41 -0.42
C LEU A 176 7.77 -3.25 -1.12
N ILE A 177 7.32 -3.46 -2.36
CA ILE A 177 6.62 -2.44 -3.12
C ILE A 177 5.12 -2.69 -3.05
N HIS A 178 4.35 -1.69 -2.59
CA HIS A 178 2.90 -1.83 -2.47
C HIS A 178 2.19 -1.78 -3.82
N GLY A 179 1.00 -2.35 -3.87
CA GLY A 179 0.09 -2.28 -5.00
C GLY A 179 -0.70 -0.96 -5.06
N GLY A 180 -1.59 -0.88 -5.98
CA GLY A 180 -2.39 0.29 -6.31
C GLY A 180 -2.22 0.65 -7.79
N PRO A 181 -1.46 1.70 -8.17
CA PRO A 181 -0.37 2.35 -7.45
C PRO A 181 -0.78 3.29 -6.30
N GLN A 182 -2.02 3.72 -6.28
CA GLN A 182 -2.55 4.57 -5.22
C GLN A 182 -2.96 3.70 -4.01
N GLY A 183 -1.98 3.40 -3.19
CA GLY A 183 -2.05 2.70 -1.91
C GLY A 183 -0.97 3.22 -0.99
N ASP A 184 -0.72 2.56 0.13
CA ASP A 184 0.41 2.91 1.00
C ASP A 184 0.84 1.72 1.87
N TRP A 185 2.05 1.79 2.36
CA TRP A 185 2.49 1.05 3.54
C TRP A 185 2.17 1.90 4.76
N SER A 186 1.05 1.58 5.42
CA SER A 186 0.68 2.20 6.69
C SER A 186 1.31 1.49 7.88
N ASP A 187 1.35 2.16 9.03
CA ASP A 187 1.61 1.53 10.33
C ASP A 187 0.41 0.66 10.73
N SER A 188 0.19 -0.43 9.99
CA SER A 188 -0.94 -1.34 10.14
C SER A 188 -0.52 -2.80 10.10
N TRP A 189 -1.28 -3.64 10.79
CA TRP A 189 -1.14 -5.09 10.71
C TRP A 189 -1.75 -5.64 9.44
N SER A 190 -1.03 -6.53 8.76
CA SER A 190 -1.54 -7.28 7.62
C SER A 190 -1.34 -8.79 7.83
N TYR A 191 -2.34 -9.59 7.48
CA TYR A 191 -2.22 -11.06 7.45
C TYR A 191 -1.69 -11.59 6.10
N ARG A 192 -1.56 -10.73 5.11
CA ARG A 192 -1.05 -11.07 3.77
C ARG A 192 0.41 -10.60 3.61
N TRP A 193 0.62 -9.33 3.36
CA TRP A 193 1.93 -8.71 3.22
C TRP A 193 2.30 -8.00 4.53
N ASN A 194 2.89 -8.75 5.47
CA ASN A 194 3.30 -8.18 6.76
C ASN A 194 4.80 -7.92 6.77
N PRO A 195 5.26 -6.65 6.72
CA PRO A 195 6.69 -6.33 6.72
C PRO A 195 7.44 -6.88 7.93
N ALA A 196 6.79 -6.95 9.12
CA ALA A 196 7.43 -7.51 10.31
C ALA A 196 7.69 -9.02 10.20
N LEU A 197 6.82 -9.76 9.47
CA LEU A 197 7.05 -11.18 9.21
C LEU A 197 8.28 -11.41 8.29
N TRP A 198 8.50 -10.50 7.34
CA TRP A 198 9.69 -10.52 6.49
C TRP A 198 10.95 -10.18 7.33
N ALA A 199 10.89 -9.16 8.17
CA ALA A 199 12.00 -8.81 9.05
C ALA A 199 12.35 -9.94 10.05
N ALA A 200 11.34 -10.70 10.51
CA ALA A 200 11.54 -11.86 11.37
C ALA A 200 12.33 -13.00 10.71
N ARG A 201 12.54 -12.94 9.39
CA ARG A 201 13.44 -13.88 8.67
C ARG A 201 14.91 -13.49 8.76
N GLY A 202 15.23 -12.41 9.48
CA GLY A 202 16.60 -11.90 9.64
C GLY A 202 17.01 -10.91 8.57
N TRP A 203 16.07 -10.27 7.89
CA TRP A 203 16.32 -9.27 6.86
C TRP A 203 16.02 -7.86 7.38
N ILE A 204 16.76 -6.87 6.88
CA ILE A 204 16.32 -5.48 6.93
C ILE A 204 15.21 -5.34 5.89
N VAL A 205 14.08 -4.79 6.28
CA VAL A 205 12.95 -4.59 5.37
C VAL A 205 12.71 -3.10 5.17
N ALA A 206 12.60 -2.68 3.92
CA ALA A 206 12.20 -1.33 3.56
C ALA A 206 10.88 -1.38 2.78
N ALA A 207 9.91 -0.62 3.24
CA ALA A 207 8.58 -0.51 2.64
C ALA A 207 8.32 0.96 2.26
N PRO A 208 8.70 1.37 1.03
CA PRO A 208 8.59 2.76 0.56
C PRO A 208 7.16 3.15 0.22
N ASN A 209 6.86 4.43 0.47
CA ASN A 209 5.67 5.14 0.00
C ASN A 209 6.09 6.16 -1.08
N PRO A 210 6.34 5.73 -2.32
CA PRO A 210 6.70 6.63 -3.42
C PRO A 210 5.50 7.44 -3.86
N ARG A 211 5.69 8.41 -4.79
CA ARG A 211 4.55 9.13 -5.38
C ARG A 211 3.51 8.17 -5.96
N GLY A 212 2.24 8.56 -5.84
CA GLY A 212 1.09 7.68 -5.99
C GLY A 212 0.53 7.27 -4.63
N SER A 213 1.36 7.16 -3.58
CA SER A 213 0.91 6.70 -2.27
C SER A 213 -0.10 7.64 -1.63
N THR A 214 -1.11 7.04 -0.98
CA THR A 214 -2.16 7.76 -0.23
C THR A 214 -1.64 8.31 1.10
N GLY A 215 -2.31 9.34 1.65
CA GLY A 215 -1.91 9.95 2.92
C GLY A 215 -0.78 11.00 2.82
N PHE A 216 -0.36 11.36 1.59
CA PHE A 216 0.68 12.38 1.34
C PHE A 216 0.16 13.59 0.55
N GLY A 217 -1.17 13.74 0.47
CA GLY A 217 -1.86 14.77 -0.30
C GLY A 217 -2.26 14.31 -1.69
N GLN A 218 -3.35 14.92 -2.23
CA GLN A 218 -3.93 14.49 -3.51
C GLN A 218 -2.98 14.70 -4.69
N ARG A 219 -2.19 15.77 -4.68
CA ARG A 219 -1.18 15.99 -5.72
C ARG A 219 -0.17 14.84 -5.78
N PHE A 220 0.25 14.31 -4.63
CA PHE A 220 1.20 13.20 -4.55
C PHE A 220 0.59 11.92 -5.13
N VAL A 221 -0.71 11.69 -4.88
CA VAL A 221 -1.50 10.61 -5.47
C VAL A 221 -1.59 10.75 -6.99
N ASP A 222 -1.91 11.96 -7.49
CA ASP A 222 -2.14 12.24 -8.91
C ASP A 222 -0.87 12.09 -9.77
N GLU A 223 0.31 12.38 -9.18
CA GLU A 223 1.58 12.45 -9.94
C GLU A 223 2.06 11.10 -10.52
N ILE A 224 1.41 9.98 -10.20
CA ILE A 224 1.74 8.68 -10.78
C ILE A 224 0.91 8.33 -12.01
N SER A 225 -0.31 8.85 -12.11
CA SER A 225 -1.18 8.57 -13.26
C SER A 225 -0.49 8.95 -14.56
N GLN A 226 -0.47 8.03 -15.53
CA GLN A 226 0.20 8.13 -16.82
C GLN A 226 1.75 8.22 -16.74
N ASP A 227 2.35 7.98 -15.56
CA ASP A 227 3.81 8.01 -15.37
C ASP A 227 4.34 6.86 -14.49
N TRP A 228 3.83 5.66 -14.71
CA TRP A 228 4.16 4.47 -13.91
C TRP A 228 5.65 4.09 -13.91
N CYS A 229 6.41 4.51 -14.91
CA CYS A 229 7.84 4.20 -15.04
C CYS A 229 8.76 5.42 -15.00
N GLY A 230 8.25 6.58 -14.61
CA GLY A 230 9.01 7.83 -14.56
C GLY A 230 9.48 8.20 -13.16
N LYS A 231 8.90 9.25 -12.60
CA LYS A 231 9.32 9.82 -11.31
C LYS A 231 9.24 8.81 -10.16
N VAL A 232 8.23 7.94 -10.16
CA VAL A 232 8.07 6.89 -9.13
C VAL A 232 9.28 5.95 -9.08
N MET A 233 9.88 5.60 -10.20
CA MET A 233 11.07 4.75 -10.24
C MET A 233 12.31 5.47 -9.70
N ILE A 234 12.39 6.80 -9.86
CA ILE A 234 13.42 7.63 -9.23
C ILE A 234 13.24 7.64 -7.71
N ASP A 235 12.00 7.77 -7.22
CA ASP A 235 11.66 7.72 -5.81
C ASP A 235 12.07 6.39 -5.16
N LEU A 236 11.71 5.28 -5.80
CA LEU A 236 12.06 3.93 -5.34
C LEU A 236 13.59 3.75 -5.29
N ASN A 237 14.29 4.15 -6.36
CA ASN A 237 15.75 4.06 -6.38
C ASN A 237 16.41 4.91 -5.29
N ALA A 238 15.87 6.09 -4.97
CA ALA A 238 16.36 6.91 -3.87
C ALA A 238 16.28 6.19 -2.53
N VAL A 239 15.18 5.46 -2.27
CA VAL A 239 15.03 4.63 -1.08
C VAL A 239 16.02 3.45 -1.09
N PHE A 240 16.16 2.76 -2.22
CA PHE A 240 17.11 1.64 -2.36
C PHE A 240 18.55 2.08 -2.06
N ASP A 241 18.93 3.24 -2.57
CA ASP A 241 20.26 3.81 -2.35
C ASP A 241 20.46 4.26 -0.89
N ALA A 242 19.44 4.83 -0.26
CA ALA A 242 19.50 5.22 1.15
C ALA A 242 19.68 4.00 2.05
N VAL A 243 18.90 2.94 1.82
CA VAL A 243 18.96 1.70 2.61
C VAL A 243 20.30 0.97 2.41
N ALA A 244 20.80 0.92 1.17
CA ALA A 244 22.09 0.27 0.87
C ALA A 244 23.28 0.95 1.56
N ARG A 245 23.16 2.23 1.98
CA ARG A 245 24.23 2.97 2.69
C ARG A 245 24.28 2.70 4.19
N PHE A 246 23.26 2.06 4.78
CA PHE A 246 23.32 1.71 6.20
C PHE A 246 24.48 0.76 6.47
N GLY A 247 25.28 1.07 7.51
CA GLY A 247 26.45 0.28 7.91
C GLY A 247 26.16 -1.20 8.17
N PHE A 248 24.92 -1.54 8.50
CA PHE A 248 24.44 -2.88 8.79
C PHE A 248 23.78 -3.59 7.58
N VAL A 249 23.65 -2.96 6.42
CA VAL A 249 23.11 -3.59 5.21
C VAL A 249 24.25 -4.17 4.36
N ASP A 250 24.03 -5.35 3.80
CA ASP A 250 24.89 -5.95 2.78
C ASP A 250 24.31 -5.63 1.37
N PRO A 251 24.89 -4.70 0.62
CA PRO A 251 24.36 -4.30 -0.68
C PRO A 251 24.49 -5.39 -1.77
N GLN A 252 25.23 -6.48 -1.49
CA GLN A 252 25.33 -7.63 -2.38
C GLN A 252 24.22 -8.67 -2.14
N ARG A 253 23.39 -8.48 -1.11
CA ARG A 253 22.30 -9.37 -0.74
C ARG A 253 20.99 -8.61 -0.63
N MET A 254 20.55 -7.97 -1.73
CA MET A 254 19.30 -7.24 -1.81
C MET A 254 18.27 -8.01 -2.61
N GLY A 255 17.06 -8.11 -2.09
CA GLY A 255 15.88 -8.68 -2.75
C GLY A 255 14.76 -7.65 -2.89
N ILE A 256 13.85 -7.90 -3.82
CA ILE A 256 12.68 -7.06 -4.08
C ILE A 256 11.45 -7.92 -4.23
N ALA A 257 10.32 -7.46 -3.70
CA ALA A 257 9.04 -8.14 -3.82
C ALA A 257 7.89 -7.14 -3.92
N GLY A 258 6.86 -7.48 -4.69
CA GLY A 258 5.67 -6.65 -4.82
C GLY A 258 4.51 -7.41 -5.44
N ALA A 259 3.30 -6.88 -5.27
CA ALA A 259 2.09 -7.43 -5.84
C ALA A 259 1.32 -6.37 -6.63
N SER A 260 0.59 -6.81 -7.68
CA SER A 260 -0.24 -5.89 -8.48
C SER A 260 0.64 -4.81 -9.15
N TYR A 261 0.36 -3.53 -8.92
CA TYR A 261 1.29 -2.47 -9.32
C TYR A 261 2.70 -2.68 -8.71
N GLY A 262 2.80 -3.19 -7.46
CA GLY A 262 4.10 -3.52 -6.86
C GLY A 262 4.83 -4.63 -7.63
N GLY A 263 4.11 -5.60 -8.17
CA GLY A 263 4.64 -6.62 -9.09
C GLY A 263 5.09 -6.02 -10.41
N TYR A 264 4.29 -5.11 -10.99
CA TYR A 264 4.70 -4.30 -12.15
C TYR A 264 6.03 -3.57 -11.90
N ALA A 265 6.13 -2.89 -10.74
CA ALA A 265 7.35 -2.16 -10.40
C ALA A 265 8.57 -3.09 -10.27
N VAL A 266 8.38 -4.28 -9.70
CA VAL A 266 9.42 -5.34 -9.67
C VAL A 266 9.82 -5.72 -11.09
N ASP A 267 8.86 -6.04 -11.95
CA ASP A 267 9.10 -6.49 -13.33
C ASP A 267 9.82 -5.41 -14.15
N TRP A 268 9.42 -4.16 -14.00
CA TRP A 268 10.09 -3.04 -14.65
C TRP A 268 11.53 -2.86 -14.13
N LEU A 269 11.71 -2.86 -12.80
CA LEU A 269 13.01 -2.63 -12.17
C LEU A 269 14.02 -3.71 -12.54
N ILE A 270 13.67 -4.99 -12.50
CA ILE A 270 14.61 -6.07 -12.85
C ILE A 270 15.02 -6.08 -14.33
N GLY A 271 14.25 -5.42 -15.20
CA GLY A 271 14.63 -5.13 -16.59
C GLY A 271 15.55 -3.90 -16.75
N HIS A 272 15.76 -3.11 -15.68
CA HIS A 272 16.50 -1.85 -15.72
C HIS A 272 17.67 -1.75 -14.73
N THR A 273 17.84 -2.73 -13.83
CA THR A 273 18.97 -2.77 -12.88
C THR A 273 19.31 -4.19 -12.45
N ASP A 274 20.60 -4.47 -12.24
CA ASP A 274 21.14 -5.77 -11.77
C ASP A 274 21.38 -5.78 -10.25
N ARG A 275 20.85 -4.79 -9.50
CA ARG A 275 21.14 -4.65 -8.05
C ARG A 275 20.51 -5.75 -7.19
N PHE A 276 19.40 -6.34 -7.61
CA PHE A 276 18.69 -7.36 -6.85
C PHE A 276 19.22 -8.76 -7.15
N LYS A 277 19.32 -9.60 -6.12
CA LYS A 277 19.74 -11.00 -6.22
C LYS A 277 18.56 -11.97 -6.18
N ALA A 278 17.40 -11.50 -5.78
CA ALA A 278 16.12 -12.20 -5.83
C ALA A 278 14.98 -11.22 -6.09
N ALA A 279 14.00 -11.64 -6.86
CA ALA A 279 12.76 -10.91 -7.08
C ALA A 279 11.55 -11.83 -6.86
N VAL A 280 10.46 -11.26 -6.37
CA VAL A 280 9.13 -11.89 -6.32
C VAL A 280 8.14 -10.94 -6.97
N SER A 281 7.56 -11.35 -8.09
CA SER A 281 6.47 -10.68 -8.77
C SER A 281 5.19 -11.47 -8.54
N HIS A 282 4.23 -10.89 -7.83
CA HIS A 282 2.94 -11.49 -7.55
C HIS A 282 1.85 -10.67 -8.25
N ASP A 283 1.10 -11.31 -9.13
CA ASP A 283 0.06 -10.69 -9.96
C ASP A 283 0.56 -9.37 -10.58
N GLY A 284 1.81 -9.37 -11.06
CA GLY A 284 2.47 -8.19 -11.61
C GLY A 284 2.02 -7.93 -13.05
N VAL A 285 1.81 -6.66 -13.40
CA VAL A 285 1.49 -6.27 -14.77
C VAL A 285 2.76 -6.28 -15.61
N PHE A 286 2.89 -7.23 -16.51
CA PHE A 286 4.06 -7.37 -17.38
C PHE A 286 3.87 -6.67 -18.75
N ASN A 287 2.65 -6.69 -19.26
CA ASN A 287 2.29 -6.11 -20.55
C ASN A 287 1.06 -5.22 -20.38
N LEU A 288 1.28 -3.91 -20.32
CA LEU A 288 0.22 -2.91 -20.11
C LEU A 288 -0.85 -2.92 -21.20
N GLU A 289 -0.48 -3.25 -22.44
CA GLU A 289 -1.44 -3.27 -23.56
C GLU A 289 -2.41 -4.45 -23.40
N THR A 290 -1.92 -5.68 -23.19
CA THR A 290 -2.81 -6.85 -23.00
C THR A 290 -3.65 -6.69 -21.76
N MET A 291 -3.09 -6.21 -20.63
CA MET A 291 -3.87 -5.94 -19.42
C MET A 291 -5.05 -5.00 -19.69
N SER A 292 -4.85 -3.96 -20.50
CA SER A 292 -5.90 -2.99 -20.78
C SER A 292 -7.06 -3.54 -21.62
N PHE A 293 -6.90 -4.72 -22.25
CA PHE A 293 -7.96 -5.44 -22.96
C PHE A 293 -8.61 -6.56 -22.15
N GLU A 294 -8.03 -6.96 -21.02
CA GLU A 294 -8.39 -8.17 -20.29
C GLU A 294 -8.85 -7.90 -18.84
N SER A 295 -8.45 -6.78 -18.24
CA SER A 295 -8.80 -6.42 -16.87
C SER A 295 -10.30 -6.17 -16.71
N GLU A 296 -10.87 -6.55 -15.57
CA GLU A 296 -12.24 -6.18 -15.16
C GLU A 296 -12.37 -4.67 -14.87
N GLU A 297 -11.27 -3.96 -14.61
CA GLU A 297 -11.21 -2.56 -14.20
C GLU A 297 -10.86 -1.65 -15.39
N LEU A 298 -11.72 -1.58 -16.41
CA LEU A 298 -11.44 -0.80 -17.64
C LEU A 298 -11.29 0.70 -17.36
N TRP A 299 -12.06 1.27 -16.42
CA TRP A 299 -11.93 2.69 -16.04
C TRP A 299 -10.57 3.00 -15.44
N PHE A 300 -9.98 2.07 -14.65
CA PHE A 300 -8.65 2.20 -14.07
C PHE A 300 -7.58 2.23 -15.15
N THR A 301 -7.59 1.24 -16.05
CA THR A 301 -6.60 1.18 -17.14
C THR A 301 -6.70 2.38 -18.06
N ASP A 302 -7.90 2.88 -18.35
CA ASP A 302 -8.12 4.08 -19.16
C ASP A 302 -7.59 5.35 -18.48
N TRP A 303 -7.83 5.51 -17.17
CA TRP A 303 -7.31 6.64 -16.42
C TRP A 303 -5.78 6.62 -16.34
N GLU A 304 -5.22 5.49 -15.94
CA GLU A 304 -3.78 5.35 -15.72
C GLU A 304 -2.96 5.37 -17.01
N SER A 305 -3.56 5.06 -18.14
CA SER A 305 -2.91 5.10 -19.46
C SER A 305 -3.22 6.38 -20.28
N GLY A 306 -4.18 7.18 -19.84
CA GLY A 306 -4.62 8.40 -20.53
C GLY A 306 -5.61 8.13 -21.65
N GLY A 307 -6.42 7.08 -21.55
CA GLY A 307 -7.50 6.70 -22.43
C GLY A 307 -7.48 5.23 -22.83
N PRO A 308 -8.47 4.81 -23.63
CA PRO A 308 -8.60 3.43 -24.06
C PRO A 308 -7.37 2.95 -24.87
N PRO A 309 -7.12 1.63 -24.97
CA PRO A 309 -5.87 1.07 -25.50
C PRO A 309 -5.49 1.53 -26.90
N TRP A 310 -6.48 1.87 -27.73
CA TRP A 310 -6.24 2.38 -29.09
C TRP A 310 -5.95 3.90 -29.15
N SER A 311 -6.04 4.62 -28.02
CA SER A 311 -5.78 6.07 -28.00
C SER A 311 -4.29 6.39 -28.12
N PRO A 312 -3.91 7.53 -28.73
CA PRO A 312 -2.49 7.88 -28.83
C PRO A 312 -1.79 8.09 -27.48
N PRO A 313 -2.42 8.64 -26.40
CA PRO A 313 -1.78 8.71 -25.09
C PRO A 313 -1.46 7.32 -24.52
N ALA A 314 -2.44 6.40 -24.50
CA ALA A 314 -2.28 5.05 -23.99
C ALA A 314 -1.17 4.28 -24.72
N ARG A 315 -1.16 4.32 -26.06
CA ARG A 315 -0.10 3.68 -26.86
C ARG A 315 1.30 4.22 -26.51
N ARG A 316 1.44 5.52 -26.28
CA ARG A 316 2.72 6.10 -25.85
C ARG A 316 3.12 5.61 -24.46
N HIS A 317 2.13 5.51 -23.54
CA HIS A 317 2.36 4.98 -22.20
C HIS A 317 2.83 3.53 -22.25
N PHE A 318 2.14 2.66 -23.00
CA PHE A 318 2.51 1.26 -23.17
C PHE A 318 3.91 1.10 -23.76
N ALA A 319 4.21 1.82 -24.84
CA ALA A 319 5.53 1.76 -25.49
C ALA A 319 6.68 2.22 -24.58
N ARG A 320 6.41 3.06 -23.58
CA ARG A 320 7.41 3.57 -22.66
C ARG A 320 7.53 2.69 -21.41
N CYS A 321 6.41 2.21 -20.88
CA CYS A 321 6.34 1.71 -19.52
C CYS A 321 6.02 0.21 -19.40
N SER A 322 5.74 -0.51 -20.49
CA SER A 322 5.50 -1.96 -20.39
C SER A 322 6.78 -2.75 -20.09
N PRO A 323 6.85 -3.50 -18.97
CA PRO A 323 8.04 -4.27 -18.59
C PRO A 323 8.52 -5.26 -19.65
N HIS A 324 7.61 -5.90 -20.41
CA HIS A 324 7.94 -6.89 -21.44
C HIS A 324 8.89 -6.34 -22.52
N LEU A 325 8.92 -5.04 -22.74
CA LEU A 325 9.82 -4.39 -23.70
C LEU A 325 11.30 -4.40 -23.27
N SER A 326 11.57 -4.74 -22.01
CA SER A 326 12.92 -4.88 -21.45
C SER A 326 13.20 -6.29 -20.94
N ALA A 327 12.39 -7.26 -21.33
CA ALA A 327 12.48 -8.65 -20.88
C ALA A 327 13.84 -9.30 -21.20
N ASP A 328 14.45 -8.93 -22.32
CA ASP A 328 15.77 -9.41 -22.76
C ASP A 328 16.92 -8.99 -21.84
N LYS A 329 16.70 -7.98 -20.99
CA LYS A 329 17.71 -7.44 -20.05
C LYS A 329 17.61 -8.07 -18.66
N ILE A 330 16.54 -8.80 -18.37
CA ILE A 330 16.34 -9.39 -17.03
C ILE A 330 17.38 -10.48 -16.76
N LYS A 331 18.05 -10.36 -15.62
CA LYS A 331 19.01 -11.35 -15.11
C LYS A 331 18.70 -11.81 -13.70
N THR A 332 17.88 -11.07 -12.98
CA THR A 332 17.56 -11.33 -11.58
C THR A 332 16.73 -12.62 -11.46
N PRO A 333 17.15 -13.60 -10.65
CA PRO A 333 16.32 -14.77 -10.31
C PRO A 333 14.96 -14.33 -9.79
N THR A 334 13.87 -14.81 -10.42
CA THR A 334 12.52 -14.30 -10.18
C THR A 334 11.53 -15.43 -9.90
N LEU A 335 10.83 -15.33 -8.76
CA LEU A 335 9.63 -16.10 -8.47
C LEU A 335 8.42 -15.33 -9.00
N VAL A 336 7.65 -15.98 -9.86
CA VAL A 336 6.40 -15.44 -10.41
C VAL A 336 5.23 -16.12 -9.72
N ILE A 337 4.32 -15.34 -9.17
CA ILE A 337 3.08 -15.83 -8.56
C ILE A 337 1.91 -15.21 -9.31
N THR A 338 0.93 -16.04 -9.67
CA THR A 338 -0.26 -15.60 -10.39
C THR A 338 -1.44 -16.50 -10.05
N ASN A 339 -2.66 -15.98 -10.15
CA ASN A 339 -3.88 -16.63 -9.71
C ASN A 339 -4.86 -16.76 -10.89
N GLU A 340 -5.48 -17.94 -11.07
CA GLU A 340 -6.32 -18.22 -12.25
C GLU A 340 -7.66 -17.47 -12.22
N GLN A 341 -8.12 -17.05 -11.01
CA GLN A 341 -9.35 -16.27 -10.87
C GLN A 341 -9.07 -14.79 -10.64
N ASP A 342 -7.89 -14.31 -10.96
CA ASP A 342 -7.56 -12.90 -10.97
C ASP A 342 -8.04 -12.27 -12.28
N PHE A 343 -9.16 -11.54 -12.22
CA PHE A 343 -9.71 -10.78 -13.35
C PHE A 343 -9.24 -9.31 -13.35
N ARG A 344 -8.52 -8.89 -12.31
CA ARG A 344 -7.92 -7.55 -12.20
C ARG A 344 -6.59 -7.47 -12.91
N VAL A 345 -5.66 -8.36 -12.56
CA VAL A 345 -4.40 -8.60 -13.28
C VAL A 345 -4.42 -10.03 -13.78
N PRO A 346 -4.88 -10.28 -15.02
CA PRO A 346 -5.13 -11.61 -15.53
C PRO A 346 -3.90 -12.53 -15.49
N VAL A 347 -4.13 -13.81 -15.31
CA VAL A 347 -3.12 -14.86 -15.13
C VAL A 347 -2.04 -14.87 -16.21
N ASP A 348 -2.40 -14.47 -17.43
CA ASP A 348 -1.49 -14.40 -18.57
C ASP A 348 -0.32 -13.42 -18.35
N GLN A 349 -0.49 -12.37 -17.57
CA GLN A 349 0.57 -11.43 -17.23
C GLN A 349 1.76 -12.15 -16.55
N GLY A 350 1.47 -12.97 -15.54
CA GLY A 350 2.47 -13.82 -14.90
C GLY A 350 3.04 -14.89 -15.83
N LEU A 351 2.22 -15.51 -16.67
CA LEU A 351 2.67 -16.52 -17.65
C LEU A 351 3.56 -15.90 -18.73
N GLN A 352 3.29 -14.68 -19.19
CA GLN A 352 4.14 -13.94 -20.12
C GLN A 352 5.53 -13.65 -19.49
N LEU A 353 5.57 -13.15 -18.25
CA LEU A 353 6.82 -12.91 -17.52
C LEU A 353 7.61 -14.20 -17.35
N PHE A 354 6.99 -15.27 -16.84
CA PHE A 354 7.65 -16.55 -16.63
C PHE A 354 8.23 -17.13 -17.94
N THR A 355 7.47 -17.06 -19.02
CA THR A 355 7.93 -17.47 -20.35
C THR A 355 9.16 -16.69 -20.81
N ALA A 356 9.15 -15.35 -20.62
CA ALA A 356 10.28 -14.49 -20.99
C ALA A 356 11.54 -14.85 -20.18
N LEU A 357 11.40 -15.03 -18.86
CA LEU A 357 12.50 -15.43 -17.97
C LEU A 357 13.11 -16.78 -18.39
N ARG A 358 12.27 -17.79 -18.67
CA ARG A 358 12.74 -19.11 -19.09
C ARG A 358 13.46 -19.08 -20.43
N ARG A 359 12.94 -18.30 -21.38
CA ARG A 359 13.58 -18.14 -22.71
C ARG A 359 14.93 -17.46 -22.63
N ASN A 360 15.11 -16.54 -21.68
CA ASN A 360 16.38 -15.85 -21.42
C ASN A 360 17.36 -16.64 -20.54
N GLY A 361 16.99 -17.87 -20.11
CA GLY A 361 17.82 -18.69 -19.22
C GLY A 361 17.92 -18.16 -17.78
N VAL A 362 17.03 -17.24 -17.38
CA VAL A 362 16.99 -16.68 -16.02
C VAL A 362 16.42 -17.73 -15.05
N PRO A 363 17.08 -18.00 -13.91
CA PRO A 363 16.51 -18.87 -12.88
C PRO A 363 15.13 -18.35 -12.44
N SER A 364 14.11 -19.17 -12.60
CA SER A 364 12.74 -18.78 -12.27
C SER A 364 11.89 -19.98 -11.89
N GLU A 365 10.94 -19.71 -10.98
CA GLU A 365 9.89 -20.64 -10.58
C GLU A 365 8.55 -19.89 -10.72
N THR A 366 7.45 -20.64 -10.93
CA THR A 366 6.11 -20.07 -10.89
C THR A 366 5.25 -20.82 -9.88
N LEU A 367 4.44 -20.08 -9.13
CA LEU A 367 3.41 -20.58 -8.24
C LEU A 367 2.06 -20.09 -8.74
N VAL A 368 1.18 -21.01 -9.12
CA VAL A 368 -0.15 -20.71 -9.62
C VAL A 368 -1.17 -21.20 -8.61
N PHE A 369 -2.13 -20.35 -8.25
CA PHE A 369 -3.28 -20.71 -7.43
C PHE A 369 -4.54 -20.78 -8.31
N PRO A 370 -5.14 -21.96 -8.50
CA PRO A 370 -6.24 -22.12 -9.45
C PRO A 370 -7.57 -21.57 -8.96
N ASP A 371 -7.73 -21.37 -7.67
CA ASP A 371 -8.97 -20.99 -6.99
C ASP A 371 -8.86 -19.69 -6.18
N GLU A 372 -7.77 -18.93 -6.33
CA GLU A 372 -7.60 -17.62 -5.74
C GLU A 372 -7.81 -16.50 -6.78
N GLY A 373 -8.39 -15.37 -6.30
CA GLY A 373 -8.52 -14.13 -7.06
C GLY A 373 -7.27 -13.24 -6.92
N HIS A 374 -7.45 -11.90 -7.04
CA HIS A 374 -6.33 -10.96 -6.93
C HIS A 374 -5.58 -11.01 -5.58
N TRP A 375 -6.17 -11.60 -4.57
CA TRP A 375 -5.58 -11.80 -3.25
C TRP A 375 -5.62 -13.27 -2.84
N VAL A 376 -4.48 -13.79 -2.39
CA VAL A 376 -4.42 -15.13 -1.80
C VAL A 376 -4.99 -15.05 -0.38
N LEU A 377 -6.22 -15.53 -0.20
CA LEU A 377 -7.00 -15.43 1.04
C LEU A 377 -7.20 -16.78 1.72
N GLY A 378 -7.15 -17.88 0.99
CA GLY A 378 -7.22 -19.22 1.52
C GLY A 378 -6.10 -19.49 2.53
N ALA A 379 -6.43 -20.01 3.72
CA ALA A 379 -5.44 -20.16 4.79
C ALA A 379 -4.28 -21.11 4.41
N LEU A 380 -4.57 -22.18 3.67
CA LEU A 380 -3.55 -23.13 3.19
C LEU A 380 -2.72 -22.54 2.05
N ASP A 381 -3.35 -21.76 1.17
CA ASP A 381 -2.68 -21.10 0.06
C ASP A 381 -1.81 -19.95 0.56
N SER A 382 -2.29 -19.16 1.53
CA SER A 382 -1.48 -18.18 2.23
C SER A 382 -0.25 -18.78 2.89
N LYS A 383 -0.39 -19.93 3.56
CA LYS A 383 0.76 -20.66 4.11
C LYS A 383 1.73 -21.08 3.01
N ARG A 384 1.23 -21.68 1.92
CA ARG A 384 2.04 -22.10 0.79
C ARG A 384 2.76 -20.92 0.13
N TRP A 385 2.07 -19.79 -0.03
CA TRP A 385 2.63 -18.56 -0.52
C TRP A 385 3.84 -18.10 0.32
N HIS A 386 3.67 -18.00 1.64
CA HIS A 386 4.74 -17.56 2.54
C HIS A 386 5.93 -18.52 2.54
N GLU A 387 5.69 -19.84 2.58
CA GLU A 387 6.75 -20.83 2.54
C GLU A 387 7.57 -20.76 1.25
N THR A 388 6.89 -20.61 0.11
CA THR A 388 7.52 -20.52 -1.21
C THR A 388 8.33 -19.22 -1.35
N VAL A 389 7.73 -18.08 -1.00
CA VAL A 389 8.35 -16.75 -1.09
C VAL A 389 9.58 -16.65 -0.20
N PHE A 390 9.47 -17.04 1.06
CA PHE A 390 10.61 -16.98 1.98
C PHE A 390 11.69 -18.01 1.63
N GLY A 391 11.31 -19.18 1.13
CA GLY A 391 12.25 -20.16 0.60
C GLY A 391 13.04 -19.63 -0.59
N TRP A 392 12.35 -18.95 -1.53
CA TRP A 392 12.97 -18.30 -2.68
C TRP A 392 13.95 -17.21 -2.27
N MET A 393 13.51 -16.28 -1.43
CA MET A 393 14.37 -15.20 -0.95
C MET A 393 15.60 -15.75 -0.22
N LYS A 394 15.40 -16.68 0.70
CA LYS A 394 16.51 -17.33 1.43
C LYS A 394 17.53 -17.98 0.51
N LYS A 395 17.09 -18.64 -0.57
CA LYS A 395 17.95 -19.30 -1.56
C LYS A 395 18.96 -18.34 -2.20
N TYR A 396 18.56 -17.10 -2.46
CA TYR A 396 19.38 -16.16 -3.23
C TYR A 396 20.04 -15.05 -2.40
N ILE A 397 19.43 -14.62 -1.29
CA ILE A 397 19.99 -13.54 -0.43
C ILE A 397 20.43 -14.05 0.94
N GLY A 398 20.11 -15.30 1.30
CA GLY A 398 20.53 -15.92 2.56
C GLY A 398 19.63 -15.58 3.75
N GLN A 399 19.94 -16.22 4.88
CA GLN A 399 19.30 -16.34 6.19
C GLN A 399 18.09 -17.26 6.27
#